data_2f7153ae4acdd9133205778e00c7e185
#
_entry.id   2f7153ae4acdd9133205778e00c7e185
#
_cell.length_a   1.000
_cell.length_b   1.000
_cell.length_c   1.000
_cell.angle_alpha   90.00
_cell.angle_beta   90.00
_cell.angle_gamma   90.00
#
_symmetry.space_group_name_H-M   'P 1'
#
loop_
_entity.id
_entity.type
_entity.pdbx_description
1 polymer ?
#
loop_
_entity_poly.entity_id
_entity_poly.type
_entity_poly.pdbx_seq_one_letter_code
_entity_poly.pdbx_strand_id
1 'polypeptide(L)'
;MLTEQCQQARSTIEALVVAQRHQHQRSTLRERSEEWDKARTDWAKAVEQAGWIDLRPESVPDCARIQLTLRADAVEAAKRLGDMQDVASLAKDPLWKRLLQATGKAAEVLRAATQAAWRAWVESMERPIAPAALRAKVASIPANREILKRYEQLHASYERLAAQSAPRTAGDATALRTAEAECKAAVDGLSYDVPPAVEAFFRAVDGRSATLAILTPDVLQWLREHGQLDQYAIRSMHA
;
A
#
# COMPACT_ATOMS: atom_id res chain seq x y z
N MET A 1 52.85 -18.53 -53.83
CA MET A 1 52.40 -19.45 -52.72
C MET A 1 52.63 -18.85 -51.31
N LEU A 2 53.88 -18.59 -50.83
CA LEU A 2 54.04 -18.09 -49.42
C LEU A 2 53.43 -16.70 -49.20
N THR A 3 53.56 -15.79 -50.15
CA THR A 3 52.99 -14.43 -50.12
C THR A 3 51.47 -14.42 -50.09
N GLU A 4 50.83 -15.30 -50.81
CA GLU A 4 49.39 -15.45 -50.89
C GLU A 4 48.83 -16.01 -49.53
N GLN A 5 49.53 -17.00 -48.96
CA GLN A 5 49.15 -17.54 -47.63
C GLN A 5 49.30 -16.50 -46.54
N CYS A 6 50.34 -15.66 -46.57
CA CYS A 6 50.51 -14.55 -45.64
C CYS A 6 49.41 -13.47 -45.77
N GLN A 7 49.03 -13.13 -47.02
CA GLN A 7 47.92 -12.20 -47.26
C GLN A 7 46.59 -12.76 -46.79
N GLN A 8 46.33 -14.04 -46.98
CA GLN A 8 45.10 -14.71 -46.55
C GLN A 8 45.03 -14.81 -45.04
N ALA A 9 46.15 -15.13 -44.37
CA ALA A 9 46.23 -15.13 -42.90
C ALA A 9 45.97 -13.72 -42.33
N ARG A 10 46.55 -12.69 -42.92
CA ARG A 10 46.34 -11.30 -42.51
C ARG A 10 44.87 -10.87 -42.64
N SER A 11 44.22 -11.15 -43.79
CA SER A 11 42.81 -10.82 -44.00
C SER A 11 41.89 -11.58 -43.01
N THR A 12 42.23 -12.83 -42.68
CA THR A 12 41.49 -13.62 -41.69
C THR A 12 41.63 -13.04 -40.29
N ILE A 13 42.83 -12.61 -39.90
CA ILE A 13 43.08 -11.96 -38.60
C ILE A 13 42.31 -10.62 -38.53
N GLU A 14 42.36 -9.81 -39.59
CA GLU A 14 41.61 -8.54 -39.62
C GLU A 14 40.09 -8.78 -39.49
N ALA A 15 39.55 -9.78 -40.20
CA ALA A 15 38.15 -10.16 -40.11
C ALA A 15 37.75 -10.65 -38.68
N LEU A 16 38.62 -11.44 -38.05
CA LEU A 16 38.41 -11.89 -36.65
C LEU A 16 38.44 -10.73 -35.68
N VAL A 17 39.35 -9.79 -35.79
CA VAL A 17 39.43 -8.60 -34.93
C VAL A 17 38.17 -7.74 -35.08
N VAL A 18 37.68 -7.56 -36.31
CA VAL A 18 36.41 -6.85 -36.57
C VAL A 18 35.22 -7.58 -35.95
N ALA A 19 35.12 -8.90 -36.12
CA ALA A 19 34.07 -9.72 -35.55
C ALA A 19 34.07 -9.68 -34.01
N GLN A 20 35.26 -9.77 -33.39
CA GLN A 20 35.41 -9.67 -31.95
C GLN A 20 35.02 -8.28 -31.41
N ARG A 21 35.36 -7.21 -32.12
CA ARG A 21 34.93 -5.84 -31.79
C ARG A 21 33.40 -5.72 -31.84
N HIS A 22 32.76 -6.23 -32.89
CA HIS A 22 31.30 -6.23 -33.01
C HIS A 22 30.61 -7.04 -31.90
N GLN A 23 31.19 -8.19 -31.54
CA GLN A 23 30.67 -8.99 -30.43
C GLN A 23 30.75 -8.24 -29.10
N HIS A 24 31.87 -7.58 -28.81
CA HIS A 24 32.05 -6.76 -27.60
C HIS A 24 31.10 -5.56 -27.60
N GLN A 25 30.92 -4.89 -28.71
CA GLN A 25 29.96 -3.79 -28.82
C GLN A 25 28.52 -4.24 -28.57
N ARG A 26 28.11 -5.41 -29.05
CA ARG A 26 26.79 -6.00 -28.79
C ARG A 26 26.58 -6.34 -27.32
N SER A 27 27.57 -6.94 -26.64
CA SER A 27 27.46 -7.24 -25.21
C SER A 27 27.32 -5.98 -24.38
N THR A 28 28.14 -4.94 -24.66
CA THR A 28 28.06 -3.65 -23.99
C THR A 28 26.69 -2.98 -24.17
N LEU A 29 26.14 -2.97 -25.40
CA LEU A 29 24.81 -2.41 -25.63
C LEU A 29 23.73 -3.16 -24.88
N ARG A 30 23.81 -4.49 -24.85
CA ARG A 30 22.85 -5.33 -24.13
C ARG A 30 22.90 -5.04 -22.63
N GLU A 31 24.08 -5.00 -22.01
CA GLU A 31 24.26 -4.67 -20.61
C GLU A 31 23.67 -3.29 -20.27
N ARG A 32 23.93 -2.28 -21.12
CA ARG A 32 23.40 -0.94 -20.94
C ARG A 32 21.87 -0.87 -21.09
N SER A 33 21.33 -1.63 -22.02
CA SER A 33 19.88 -1.75 -22.20
C SER A 33 19.22 -2.38 -20.95
N GLU A 34 19.82 -3.46 -20.41
CA GLU A 34 19.32 -4.13 -19.22
C GLU A 34 19.38 -3.21 -17.98
N GLU A 35 20.47 -2.45 -17.81
CA GLU A 35 20.59 -1.45 -16.73
C GLU A 35 19.52 -0.36 -16.82
N TRP A 36 19.30 0.15 -18.05
CA TRP A 36 18.28 1.17 -18.31
C TRP A 36 16.87 0.65 -18.07
N ASP A 37 16.56 -0.54 -18.57
CA ASP A 37 15.24 -1.17 -18.39
C ASP A 37 14.92 -1.41 -16.92
N LYS A 38 15.91 -1.77 -16.12
CA LYS A 38 15.76 -1.86 -14.67
C LYS A 38 15.44 -0.50 -14.04
N ALA A 39 16.23 0.52 -14.33
CA ALA A 39 16.00 1.87 -13.80
C ALA A 39 14.65 2.44 -14.23
N ARG A 40 14.25 2.23 -15.49
CA ARG A 40 12.94 2.62 -16.02
C ARG A 40 11.80 1.90 -15.33
N THR A 41 11.95 0.60 -15.09
CA THR A 41 10.95 -0.21 -14.40
C THR A 41 10.76 0.24 -12.95
N ASP A 42 11.85 0.54 -12.25
CA ASP A 42 11.81 1.05 -10.88
C ASP A 42 11.16 2.43 -10.79
N TRP A 43 11.42 3.30 -11.77
CA TRP A 43 10.76 4.59 -11.90
C TRP A 43 9.26 4.43 -12.19
N ALA A 44 8.89 3.58 -13.14
CA ALA A 44 7.49 3.33 -13.51
C ALA A 44 6.67 2.82 -12.30
N LYS A 45 7.23 1.90 -11.50
CA LYS A 45 6.60 1.42 -10.26
C LYS A 45 6.41 2.54 -9.24
N ALA A 46 7.39 3.45 -9.09
CA ALA A 46 7.26 4.57 -8.18
C ALA A 46 6.16 5.55 -8.63
N VAL A 47 6.06 5.82 -9.94
CA VAL A 47 5.01 6.67 -10.52
C VAL A 47 3.63 6.02 -10.37
N GLU A 48 3.51 4.74 -10.64
CA GLU A 48 2.27 3.98 -10.46
C GLU A 48 1.78 4.06 -9.01
N GLN A 49 2.66 3.78 -8.05
CA GLN A 49 2.35 3.82 -6.62
C GLN A 49 1.94 5.24 -6.17
N ALA A 50 2.63 6.28 -6.63
CA ALA A 50 2.27 7.66 -6.35
C ALA A 50 0.90 8.02 -6.94
N GLY A 51 0.58 7.52 -8.13
CA GLY A 51 -0.71 7.70 -8.79
C GLY A 51 -1.90 7.12 -8.00
N TRP A 52 -1.70 6.10 -7.18
CA TRP A 52 -2.77 5.52 -6.34
C TRP A 52 -3.29 6.48 -5.26
N ILE A 53 -2.53 7.53 -4.94
CA ILE A 53 -2.92 8.61 -4.01
C ILE A 53 -2.96 9.97 -4.70
N ASP A 54 -3.11 10.01 -6.02
CA ASP A 54 -3.15 11.23 -6.85
C ASP A 54 -1.90 12.12 -6.73
N LEU A 55 -0.76 11.57 -6.27
CA LEU A 55 0.50 12.30 -6.19
C LEU A 55 1.21 12.25 -7.55
N ARG A 56 1.41 13.41 -8.16
CA ARG A 56 2.11 13.53 -9.44
C ARG A 56 3.60 13.83 -9.22
N PRO A 57 4.50 13.23 -10.00
CA PRO A 57 5.95 13.51 -9.89
C PRO A 57 6.29 15.01 -9.99
N GLU A 58 5.55 15.76 -10.82
CA GLU A 58 5.75 17.19 -11.03
C GLU A 58 5.37 18.04 -9.80
N SER A 59 4.48 17.52 -8.94
CA SER A 59 4.09 18.19 -7.68
C SER A 59 5.11 18.02 -6.56
N VAL A 60 6.12 17.13 -6.75
CA VAL A 60 7.22 16.92 -5.82
C VAL A 60 8.43 17.74 -6.28
N PRO A 61 8.81 18.86 -5.59
CA PRO A 61 9.78 19.82 -6.11
C PRO A 61 11.14 19.21 -6.46
N ASP A 62 11.66 18.32 -5.61
CA ASP A 62 12.94 17.66 -5.86
C ASP A 62 12.85 16.68 -7.03
N CYS A 63 11.73 15.98 -7.19
CA CYS A 63 11.49 15.09 -8.31
C CYS A 63 11.40 15.87 -9.62
N ALA A 64 10.64 16.97 -9.63
CA ALA A 64 10.53 17.85 -10.80
C ALA A 64 11.89 18.42 -11.23
N ARG A 65 12.73 18.84 -10.27
CA ARG A 65 14.09 19.32 -10.56
C ARG A 65 14.97 18.24 -11.18
N ILE A 66 14.93 17.01 -10.63
CA ILE A 66 15.69 15.89 -11.18
C ILE A 66 15.21 15.55 -12.58
N GLN A 67 13.91 15.56 -12.85
CA GLN A 67 13.33 15.29 -14.18
C GLN A 67 13.79 16.29 -15.22
N LEU A 68 13.90 17.59 -14.89
CA LEU A 68 14.43 18.61 -15.81
C LEU A 68 15.87 18.31 -16.20
N THR A 69 16.73 17.95 -15.23
CA THR A 69 18.12 17.56 -15.48
C THR A 69 18.21 16.29 -16.31
N LEU A 70 17.37 15.28 -15.97
CA LEU A 70 17.29 14.02 -16.72
C LEU A 70 16.92 14.23 -18.19
N ARG A 71 15.96 15.11 -18.46
CA ARG A 71 15.56 15.44 -19.84
C ARG A 71 16.71 16.04 -20.64
N ALA A 72 17.46 16.98 -20.05
CA ALA A 72 18.61 17.59 -20.68
C ALA A 72 19.74 16.57 -20.93
N ASP A 73 20.07 15.75 -19.93
CA ASP A 73 21.08 14.70 -20.02
C ASP A 73 20.69 13.62 -21.03
N ALA A 74 19.40 13.25 -21.13
CA ALA A 74 18.90 12.28 -22.10
C ALA A 74 19.01 12.78 -23.55
N VAL A 75 18.70 14.06 -23.78
CA VAL A 75 18.87 14.68 -25.10
C VAL A 75 20.35 14.71 -25.51
N GLU A 76 21.24 15.08 -24.60
CA GLU A 76 22.69 15.08 -24.85
C GLU A 76 23.23 13.66 -25.08
N ALA A 77 22.75 12.67 -24.32
CA ALA A 77 23.13 11.26 -24.51
C ALA A 77 22.68 10.73 -25.88
N ALA A 78 21.44 11.04 -26.30
CA ALA A 78 20.93 10.66 -27.63
C ALA A 78 21.75 11.27 -28.75
N LYS A 79 22.13 12.55 -28.61
CA LYS A 79 23.00 13.22 -29.58
C LYS A 79 24.37 12.53 -29.70
N ARG A 80 25.04 12.30 -28.56
CA ARG A 80 26.34 11.62 -28.53
C ARG A 80 26.27 10.21 -29.08
N LEU A 81 25.20 9.48 -28.83
CA LEU A 81 25.00 8.13 -29.37
C LEU A 81 24.88 8.15 -30.92
N GLY A 82 24.19 9.16 -31.46
CA GLY A 82 24.08 9.35 -32.90
C GLY A 82 25.42 9.69 -33.60
N ASP A 83 26.30 10.40 -32.89
CA ASP A 83 27.61 10.83 -33.39
C ASP A 83 28.72 9.76 -33.13
N MET A 84 28.45 8.75 -32.29
CA MET A 84 29.45 7.73 -31.95
C MET A 84 29.59 6.63 -32.99
N GLN A 85 30.78 6.48 -33.50
CA GLN A 85 31.17 5.32 -34.31
C GLN A 85 31.59 4.11 -33.44
N ASP A 86 31.87 4.31 -32.17
CA ASP A 86 32.30 3.26 -31.22
C ASP A 86 31.44 3.22 -29.95
N VAL A 87 30.60 2.21 -29.87
CA VAL A 87 29.71 1.99 -28.70
C VAL A 87 30.46 1.67 -27.40
N ALA A 88 31.71 1.17 -27.49
CA ALA A 88 32.53 0.90 -26.31
C ALA A 88 32.82 2.18 -25.49
N SER A 89 32.80 3.35 -26.12
CA SER A 89 32.95 4.62 -25.45
C SER A 89 31.74 4.97 -24.55
N LEU A 90 30.53 4.49 -24.88
CA LEU A 90 29.33 4.68 -24.07
C LEU A 90 29.48 4.07 -22.67
N ALA A 91 30.15 2.93 -22.55
CA ALA A 91 30.39 2.26 -21.27
C ALA A 91 31.23 3.10 -20.30
N LYS A 92 32.08 3.97 -20.83
CA LYS A 92 33.00 4.85 -20.10
C LYS A 92 32.45 6.27 -19.95
N ASP A 93 31.34 6.61 -20.59
CA ASP A 93 30.79 7.95 -20.57
C ASP A 93 30.16 8.25 -19.19
N PRO A 94 30.62 9.28 -18.48
CA PRO A 94 30.06 9.69 -17.19
C PRO A 94 28.58 10.13 -17.29
N LEU A 95 28.13 10.54 -18.48
CA LEU A 95 26.76 10.93 -18.74
C LEU A 95 25.79 9.75 -18.57
N TRP A 96 26.15 8.55 -19.05
CA TRP A 96 25.34 7.33 -18.87
C TRP A 96 25.14 7.00 -17.39
N LYS A 97 26.22 6.99 -16.62
CA LYS A 97 26.18 6.76 -15.18
C LYS A 97 25.31 7.80 -14.48
N ARG A 98 25.42 9.06 -14.88
CA ARG A 98 24.63 10.16 -14.33
C ARG A 98 23.13 10.00 -14.62
N LEU A 99 22.75 9.59 -15.84
CA LEU A 99 21.37 9.28 -16.20
C LEU A 99 20.78 8.16 -15.34
N LEU A 100 21.49 7.05 -15.18
CA LEU A 100 21.03 5.93 -14.35
C LEU A 100 20.88 6.36 -12.89
N GLN A 101 21.87 7.07 -12.31
CA GLN A 101 21.83 7.55 -10.95
C GLN A 101 20.69 8.56 -10.72
N ALA A 102 20.48 9.48 -11.64
CA ALA A 102 19.41 10.47 -11.54
C ALA A 102 18.03 9.81 -11.66
N THR A 103 17.85 8.81 -12.53
CA THR A 103 16.60 8.03 -12.62
C THR A 103 16.32 7.28 -11.34
N GLY A 104 17.31 6.61 -10.78
CA GLY A 104 17.20 5.93 -9.48
C GLY A 104 16.85 6.90 -8.36
N LYS A 105 17.54 8.06 -8.32
CA LYS A 105 17.28 9.11 -7.33
C LYS A 105 15.88 9.70 -7.44
N ALA A 106 15.39 9.91 -8.66
CA ALA A 106 14.01 10.37 -8.88
C ALA A 106 12.99 9.36 -8.32
N ALA A 107 13.20 8.06 -8.55
CA ALA A 107 12.35 7.00 -8.01
C ALA A 107 12.37 6.98 -6.47
N GLU A 108 13.54 7.13 -5.84
CA GLU A 108 13.67 7.20 -4.38
C GLU A 108 12.94 8.40 -3.79
N VAL A 109 13.14 9.59 -4.38
CA VAL A 109 12.49 10.84 -3.94
C VAL A 109 10.97 10.72 -4.05
N LEU A 110 10.47 10.17 -5.16
CA LEU A 110 9.04 9.97 -5.35
C LEU A 110 8.46 8.97 -4.36
N ARG A 111 9.14 7.85 -4.09
CA ARG A 111 8.71 6.88 -3.06
C ARG A 111 8.66 7.52 -1.67
N ALA A 112 9.68 8.29 -1.30
CA ALA A 112 9.71 8.99 -0.02
C ALA A 112 8.55 10.01 0.10
N ALA A 113 8.28 10.77 -0.96
CA ALA A 113 7.14 11.69 -1.02
C ALA A 113 5.80 10.95 -0.92
N THR A 114 5.66 9.79 -1.60
CA THR A 114 4.46 8.95 -1.53
C THR A 114 4.23 8.44 -0.09
N GLN A 115 5.28 7.98 0.58
CA GLN A 115 5.19 7.55 1.98
C GLN A 115 4.78 8.69 2.92
N ALA A 116 5.37 9.87 2.72
CA ALA A 116 5.03 11.04 3.52
C ALA A 116 3.58 11.49 3.29
N ALA A 117 3.13 11.55 2.04
CA ALA A 117 1.76 11.90 1.68
C ALA A 117 0.74 10.88 2.21
N TRP A 118 1.04 9.58 2.11
CA TRP A 118 0.20 8.52 2.66
C TRP A 118 0.06 8.67 4.17
N ARG A 119 1.17 8.84 4.89
CA ARG A 119 1.16 9.02 6.34
C ARG A 119 0.34 10.24 6.75
N ALA A 120 0.59 11.40 6.13
CA ALA A 120 -0.15 12.62 6.41
C ALA A 120 -1.66 12.45 6.15
N TRP A 121 -2.01 11.73 5.07
CA TRP A 121 -3.40 11.44 4.77
C TRP A 121 -4.04 10.54 5.82
N VAL A 122 -3.38 9.44 6.23
CA VAL A 122 -3.87 8.56 7.31
C VAL A 122 -4.01 9.31 8.64
N GLU A 123 -3.05 10.17 8.98
CA GLU A 123 -3.10 11.00 10.19
C GLU A 123 -4.23 12.03 10.17
N SER A 124 -4.70 12.45 8.98
CA SER A 124 -5.83 13.37 8.82
C SER A 124 -7.20 12.69 8.95
N MET A 125 -7.26 11.36 8.93
CA MET A 125 -8.51 10.60 9.08
C MET A 125 -8.96 10.54 10.54
N GLU A 126 -10.27 10.45 10.74
CA GLU A 126 -10.83 10.22 12.08
C GLU A 126 -10.51 8.79 12.52
N ARG A 127 -9.72 8.67 13.60
CA ARG A 127 -9.33 7.36 14.08
C ARG A 127 -10.50 6.65 14.77
N PRO A 128 -10.88 5.43 14.34
CA PRO A 128 -11.94 4.67 14.99
C PRO A 128 -11.63 4.40 16.47
N ILE A 129 -12.67 4.33 17.29
CA ILE A 129 -12.56 4.08 18.72
C ILE A 129 -11.94 2.68 18.95
N ALA A 130 -11.02 2.56 19.91
CA ALA A 130 -10.45 1.25 20.22
C ALA A 130 -11.55 0.25 20.65
N PRO A 131 -11.58 -0.97 20.09
CA PRO A 131 -12.64 -1.96 20.36
C PRO A 131 -12.83 -2.25 21.85
N ALA A 132 -11.74 -2.27 22.63
CA ALA A 132 -11.81 -2.47 24.08
C ALA A 132 -12.58 -1.35 24.80
N ALA A 133 -12.38 -0.10 24.40
CA ALA A 133 -13.08 1.04 24.98
C ALA A 133 -14.57 1.05 24.61
N LEU A 134 -14.90 0.63 23.38
CA LEU A 134 -16.28 0.50 22.93
C LEU A 134 -16.98 -0.65 23.65
N ARG A 135 -16.34 -1.81 23.76
CA ARG A 135 -16.83 -2.98 24.47
C ARG A 135 -17.13 -2.66 25.93
N ALA A 136 -16.26 -1.93 26.62
CA ALA A 136 -16.47 -1.53 28.00
C ALA A 136 -17.76 -0.72 28.21
N LYS A 137 -18.22 0.01 27.19
CA LYS A 137 -19.43 0.84 27.26
C LYS A 137 -20.72 0.09 26.93
N VAL A 138 -20.69 -0.88 26.01
CA VAL A 138 -21.92 -1.41 25.40
C VAL A 138 -22.00 -2.94 25.34
N ALA A 139 -21.01 -3.68 25.87
CA ALA A 139 -20.97 -5.15 25.78
C ALA A 139 -22.05 -5.84 26.61
N SER A 140 -22.58 -5.18 27.65
CA SER A 140 -23.68 -5.70 28.46
C SER A 140 -25.00 -5.78 27.71
N ILE A 141 -25.12 -5.13 26.56
CA ILE A 141 -26.34 -5.09 25.76
C ILE A 141 -26.28 -6.19 24.68
N PRO A 142 -27.09 -7.24 24.77
CA PRO A 142 -27.04 -8.36 23.83
C PRO A 142 -27.26 -7.97 22.36
N ALA A 143 -28.10 -6.98 22.11
CA ALA A 143 -28.34 -6.45 20.74
C ALA A 143 -27.05 -5.95 20.08
N ASN A 144 -26.08 -5.51 20.87
CA ASN A 144 -24.83 -4.97 20.36
C ASN A 144 -23.78 -6.05 20.00
N ARG A 145 -23.99 -7.31 20.36
CA ARG A 145 -22.97 -8.38 20.19
C ARG A 145 -22.51 -8.54 18.74
N GLU A 146 -23.46 -8.65 17.83
CA GLU A 146 -23.11 -8.82 16.40
C GLU A 146 -22.50 -7.55 15.79
N ILE A 147 -22.98 -6.38 16.20
CA ILE A 147 -22.42 -5.09 15.78
C ILE A 147 -20.98 -4.94 16.28
N LEU A 148 -20.73 -5.27 17.56
CA LEU A 148 -19.38 -5.24 18.14
C LEU A 148 -18.43 -6.20 17.42
N LYS A 149 -18.86 -7.42 17.14
CA LYS A 149 -18.07 -8.41 16.42
C LYS A 149 -17.70 -7.91 15.00
N ARG A 150 -18.68 -7.34 14.30
CA ARG A 150 -18.45 -6.71 13.00
C ARG A 150 -17.49 -5.53 13.10
N TYR A 151 -17.69 -4.66 14.10
CA TYR A 151 -16.82 -3.52 14.36
C TYR A 151 -15.36 -3.95 14.59
N GLU A 152 -15.11 -4.99 15.38
CA GLU A 152 -13.77 -5.51 15.63
C GLU A 152 -13.07 -5.95 14.35
N GLN A 153 -13.78 -6.60 13.43
CA GLN A 153 -13.26 -7.01 12.14
C GLN A 153 -12.91 -5.79 11.26
N LEU A 154 -13.80 -4.80 11.23
CA LEU A 154 -13.60 -3.56 10.47
C LEU A 154 -12.43 -2.75 11.03
N HIS A 155 -12.36 -2.61 12.36
CA HIS A 155 -11.27 -1.94 13.04
C HIS A 155 -9.92 -2.62 12.76
N ALA A 156 -9.85 -3.95 12.82
CA ALA A 156 -8.64 -4.70 12.47
C ALA A 156 -8.21 -4.47 11.00
N SER A 157 -9.18 -4.37 10.10
CA SER A 157 -8.91 -4.05 8.69
C SER A 157 -8.41 -2.62 8.52
N TYR A 158 -9.00 -1.65 9.22
CA TYR A 158 -8.55 -0.26 9.26
C TYR A 158 -7.10 -0.17 9.78
N GLU A 159 -6.81 -0.74 10.96
CA GLU A 159 -5.46 -0.68 11.55
C GLU A 159 -4.41 -1.34 10.65
N ARG A 160 -4.74 -2.45 10.00
CA ARG A 160 -3.83 -3.13 9.06
C ARG A 160 -3.48 -2.26 7.85
N LEU A 161 -4.46 -1.52 7.31
CA LEU A 161 -4.25 -0.62 6.17
C LEU A 161 -3.53 0.66 6.60
N ALA A 162 -3.93 1.24 7.73
CA ALA A 162 -3.32 2.45 8.29
C ALA A 162 -1.85 2.25 8.70
N ALA A 163 -1.49 1.05 9.14
CA ALA A 163 -0.10 0.71 9.50
C ALA A 163 0.84 0.56 8.30
N GLN A 164 0.34 0.57 7.07
CA GLN A 164 1.20 0.51 5.89
C GLN A 164 2.02 1.79 5.75
N SER A 165 3.28 1.67 5.35
CA SER A 165 4.14 2.83 5.08
C SER A 165 3.77 3.58 3.80
N ALA A 166 3.11 2.90 2.86
CA ALA A 166 2.59 3.41 1.60
C ALA A 166 1.52 2.44 1.08
N PRO A 167 0.61 2.85 0.18
CA PRO A 167 -0.35 1.95 -0.44
C PRO A 167 0.38 0.85 -1.23
N ARG A 168 -0.12 -0.37 -1.18
CA ARG A 168 0.42 -1.54 -1.89
C ARG A 168 -0.35 -1.85 -3.17
N THR A 169 -1.59 -1.39 -3.23
CA THR A 169 -2.50 -1.55 -4.37
C THR A 169 -3.28 -0.27 -4.62
N ALA A 170 -3.81 -0.13 -5.83
CA ALA A 170 -4.68 0.99 -6.21
C ALA A 170 -5.95 1.09 -5.33
N GLY A 171 -6.39 -0.03 -4.74
CA GLY A 171 -7.59 -0.08 -3.89
C GLY A 171 -7.37 0.28 -2.43
N ASP A 172 -6.14 0.36 -1.93
CA ASP A 172 -5.86 0.51 -0.50
C ASP A 172 -6.42 1.81 0.09
N ALA A 173 -6.33 2.92 -0.66
CA ALA A 173 -6.89 4.20 -0.22
C ALA A 173 -8.43 4.14 -0.10
N THR A 174 -9.10 3.55 -1.07
CA THR A 174 -10.56 3.35 -1.03
C THR A 174 -10.95 2.39 0.08
N ALA A 175 -10.23 1.28 0.23
CA ALA A 175 -10.49 0.30 1.28
C ALA A 175 -10.35 0.89 2.68
N LEU A 176 -9.36 1.77 2.90
CA LEU A 176 -9.16 2.45 4.18
C LEU A 176 -10.31 3.42 4.51
N ARG A 177 -10.73 4.23 3.54
CA ARG A 177 -11.92 5.11 3.69
C ARG A 177 -13.20 4.33 3.97
N THR A 178 -13.38 3.21 3.26
CA THR A 178 -14.54 2.35 3.47
C THR A 178 -14.53 1.76 4.88
N ALA A 179 -13.38 1.26 5.34
CA ALA A 179 -13.25 0.71 6.69
C ALA A 179 -13.52 1.77 7.78
N GLU A 180 -13.04 3.02 7.60
CA GLU A 180 -13.36 4.14 8.50
C GLU A 180 -14.87 4.41 8.55
N ALA A 181 -15.50 4.58 7.37
CA ALA A 181 -16.92 4.86 7.26
C ALA A 181 -17.78 3.74 7.84
N GLU A 182 -17.43 2.48 7.59
CA GLU A 182 -18.14 1.32 8.15
C GLU A 182 -17.93 1.19 9.66
N CYS A 183 -16.75 1.52 10.19
CA CYS A 183 -16.53 1.61 11.63
C CYS A 183 -17.45 2.66 12.25
N LYS A 184 -17.57 3.83 11.65
CA LYS A 184 -18.47 4.89 12.12
C LYS A 184 -19.93 4.46 12.06
N ALA A 185 -20.37 3.90 10.96
CA ALA A 185 -21.73 3.38 10.81
C ALA A 185 -22.06 2.27 11.84
N ALA A 186 -21.10 1.41 12.15
CA ALA A 186 -21.27 0.39 13.17
C ALA A 186 -21.42 1.00 14.59
N VAL A 187 -20.65 2.05 14.89
CA VAL A 187 -20.80 2.78 16.17
C VAL A 187 -22.16 3.48 16.27
N ASP A 188 -22.62 4.10 15.20
CA ASP A 188 -23.93 4.76 15.13
C ASP A 188 -25.09 3.76 15.29
N GLY A 189 -24.88 2.50 14.92
CA GLY A 189 -25.85 1.41 15.11
C GLY A 189 -25.90 0.80 16.50
N LEU A 190 -25.00 1.20 17.41
CA LEU A 190 -24.98 0.67 18.77
C LEU A 190 -26.07 1.30 19.64
N SER A 191 -26.70 0.49 20.47
CA SER A 191 -27.62 0.95 21.50
C SER A 191 -26.85 1.34 22.76
N TYR A 192 -27.04 2.57 23.22
CA TYR A 192 -26.40 3.11 24.43
C TYR A 192 -27.37 3.30 25.60
N ASP A 193 -28.67 3.51 25.27
CA ASP A 193 -29.71 3.75 26.27
C ASP A 193 -30.29 2.44 26.75
N VAL A 194 -29.83 2.02 27.90
CA VAL A 194 -30.37 0.86 28.60
C VAL A 194 -30.93 1.35 29.96
N PRO A 195 -32.24 1.21 30.19
CA PRO A 195 -32.81 1.51 31.48
C PRO A 195 -32.07 0.73 32.61
N PRO A 196 -31.86 1.33 33.79
CA PRO A 196 -31.11 0.68 34.88
C PRO A 196 -31.61 -0.71 35.26
N ALA A 197 -32.94 -0.92 35.19
CA ALA A 197 -33.56 -2.22 35.42
C ALA A 197 -33.14 -3.29 34.39
N VAL A 198 -33.02 -2.89 33.12
CA VAL A 198 -32.57 -3.77 32.02
C VAL A 198 -31.08 -4.05 32.13
N GLU A 199 -30.28 -3.07 32.51
CA GLU A 199 -28.85 -3.26 32.76
C GLU A 199 -28.61 -4.24 33.92
N ALA A 200 -29.38 -4.10 35.00
CA ALA A 200 -29.34 -5.04 36.12
C ALA A 200 -29.74 -6.46 35.71
N PHE A 201 -30.75 -6.59 34.82
CA PHE A 201 -31.12 -7.88 34.24
C PHE A 201 -29.97 -8.50 33.45
N PHE A 202 -29.33 -7.77 32.56
CA PHE A 202 -28.21 -8.28 31.75
C PHE A 202 -27.02 -8.69 32.60
N ARG A 203 -26.66 -7.90 33.62
CA ARG A 203 -25.62 -8.25 34.59
C ARG A 203 -25.93 -9.55 35.34
N ALA A 204 -27.19 -9.74 35.72
CA ALA A 204 -27.62 -10.95 36.44
C ALA A 204 -27.59 -12.18 35.52
N VAL A 205 -27.97 -12.03 34.23
CA VAL A 205 -27.89 -13.11 33.23
C VAL A 205 -26.45 -13.52 32.98
N ASP A 206 -25.55 -12.56 32.79
CA ASP A 206 -24.12 -12.81 32.54
C ASP A 206 -23.48 -13.47 33.79
N GLY A 207 -23.87 -13.05 34.98
CA GLY A 207 -23.46 -13.64 36.25
C GLY A 207 -24.14 -14.96 36.62
N ARG A 208 -25.01 -15.48 35.75
CA ARG A 208 -25.83 -16.70 35.98
C ARG A 208 -26.65 -16.64 37.27
N SER A 209 -26.98 -15.44 37.74
CA SER A 209 -27.75 -15.18 38.95
C SER A 209 -29.15 -14.61 38.68
N ALA A 210 -29.57 -14.62 37.41
CA ALA A 210 -30.86 -14.09 37.01
C ALA A 210 -32.01 -14.95 37.58
N THR A 211 -32.91 -14.28 38.30
CA THR A 211 -34.15 -14.89 38.83
C THR A 211 -35.34 -14.25 38.13
N LEU A 212 -36.54 -14.91 38.21
CA LEU A 212 -37.77 -14.34 37.67
C LEU A 212 -38.15 -12.99 38.29
N ALA A 213 -37.67 -12.69 39.50
CA ALA A 213 -37.96 -11.45 40.19
C ALA A 213 -37.38 -10.20 39.51
N ILE A 214 -36.31 -10.35 38.71
CA ILE A 214 -35.70 -9.24 37.97
C ILE A 214 -36.35 -9.01 36.59
N LEU A 215 -37.22 -9.90 36.12
CA LEU A 215 -38.03 -9.73 34.91
C LEU A 215 -39.24 -8.83 35.21
N THR A 216 -38.96 -7.56 35.47
CA THR A 216 -40.02 -6.56 35.66
C THR A 216 -40.78 -6.30 34.34
N PRO A 217 -42.01 -5.73 34.40
CA PRO A 217 -42.73 -5.35 33.17
C PRO A 217 -41.92 -4.45 32.24
N ASP A 218 -41.13 -3.52 32.77
CA ASP A 218 -40.28 -2.60 32.00
C ASP A 218 -39.17 -3.35 31.29
N VAL A 219 -38.53 -4.34 31.94
CA VAL A 219 -37.52 -5.21 31.33
C VAL A 219 -38.13 -6.01 30.19
N LEU A 220 -39.31 -6.64 30.42
CA LEU A 220 -39.99 -7.42 29.38
C LEU A 220 -40.43 -6.55 28.20
N GLN A 221 -40.92 -5.35 28.48
CA GLN A 221 -41.31 -4.41 27.43
C GLN A 221 -40.08 -4.02 26.59
N TRP A 222 -38.98 -3.63 27.25
CA TRP A 222 -37.75 -3.24 26.57
C TRP A 222 -37.16 -4.38 25.70
N LEU A 223 -37.13 -5.62 26.22
CA LEU A 223 -36.68 -6.81 25.50
C LEU A 223 -37.55 -7.09 24.26
N ARG A 224 -38.86 -6.85 24.36
CA ARG A 224 -39.81 -7.02 23.26
C ARG A 224 -39.59 -5.95 22.17
N GLU A 225 -39.47 -4.69 22.57
CA GLU A 225 -39.24 -3.55 21.65
C GLU A 225 -37.93 -3.66 20.88
N HIS A 226 -36.90 -4.31 21.48
CA HIS A 226 -35.60 -4.53 20.88
C HIS A 226 -35.42 -5.92 20.25
N GLY A 227 -36.53 -6.69 20.14
CA GLY A 227 -36.49 -8.03 19.48
C GLY A 227 -35.61 -9.06 20.19
N GLN A 228 -35.41 -8.91 21.51
CA GLN A 228 -34.52 -9.76 22.30
C GLN A 228 -35.23 -10.78 23.16
N LEU A 229 -36.54 -10.72 23.23
CA LEU A 229 -37.30 -11.58 24.14
C LEU A 229 -37.04 -13.07 23.88
N ASP A 230 -36.94 -13.46 22.61
CA ASP A 230 -36.76 -14.86 22.18
C ASP A 230 -35.32 -15.38 22.40
N GLN A 231 -34.39 -14.52 22.79
CA GLN A 231 -33.03 -14.93 23.12
C GLN A 231 -32.86 -15.52 24.52
N TYR A 232 -33.88 -15.38 25.37
CA TYR A 232 -33.87 -15.83 26.75
C TYR A 232 -34.84 -16.95 26.98
N ALA A 233 -34.34 -18.07 27.52
CA ALA A 233 -35.19 -19.19 27.97
C ALA A 233 -35.15 -19.28 29.48
N ILE A 234 -36.32 -19.45 30.07
CA ILE A 234 -36.47 -19.71 31.53
C ILE A 234 -36.23 -21.21 31.75
N ARG A 235 -35.25 -21.55 32.57
CA ARG A 235 -35.02 -22.93 33.03
C ARG A 235 -35.24 -23.03 34.52
N SER A 236 -35.97 -24.06 34.95
CA SER A 236 -36.10 -24.41 36.34
C SER A 236 -34.75 -24.88 36.89
N MET A 237 -34.26 -24.25 37.95
CA MET A 237 -33.08 -24.70 38.68
C MET A 237 -33.53 -25.57 39.84
N HIS A 238 -34.14 -26.73 39.54
CA HIS A 238 -34.32 -27.74 40.55
C HIS A 238 -33.02 -28.55 40.66
N ALA A 239 -32.36 -28.44 41.81
CA ALA A 239 -31.34 -29.35 42.27
C ALA A 239 -31.95 -30.73 42.55
#